data_5f35ab96c5254e2fd1b26734a75266e9
#
_entry.id   5f35ab96c5254e2fd1b26734a75266e9
#
_cell.length_a   1.000
_cell.length_b   1.000
_cell.length_c   1.000
_cell.angle_alpha   90.00
_cell.angle_beta   90.00
_cell.angle_gamma   90.00
#
_symmetry.space_group_name_H-M   'P 1'
#
loop_
_entity.id
_entity.type
_entity.pdbx_description
1 polymer ?
#
loop_
_entity_poly.entity_id
_entity_poly.type
_entity_poly.pdbx_seq_one_letter_code
_entity_poly.pdbx_strand_id
1 'polypeptide(L)'
;MLLNRLHTVFGWTVRVGPDANPRSLRNFPCQANGAEMMRLACCLATERGVNVVAPVHDALMIEGPADAIEDIVARTQEAMAEASAVVLDGFRLRSDASIVRWPDRYMDGRGREFWERVAALLSDVPKAESNVVRNRTQRRQRIESLGRINVPSYQWEK
;
A
#
# COMPACT_ATOMS: atom_id res chain seq x y z
N MET A 1 34.72 -11.09 12.24
CA MET A 1 33.86 -10.19 13.04
C MET A 1 32.62 -9.92 12.23
N LEU A 2 31.48 -10.49 12.57
CA LEU A 2 30.23 -10.22 11.87
C LEU A 2 29.86 -8.77 12.16
N LEU A 3 29.74 -7.99 11.10
CA LEU A 3 29.20 -6.63 11.21
C LEU A 3 27.78 -6.76 11.80
N ASN A 4 27.52 -6.21 12.97
CA ASN A 4 26.19 -6.23 13.63
C ASN A 4 25.19 -5.35 12.84
N ARG A 5 25.12 -5.58 11.51
CA ARG A 5 24.29 -4.82 10.59
C ARG A 5 23.81 -5.73 9.45
N LEU A 6 22.57 -5.53 9.06
CA LEU A 6 21.99 -6.09 7.84
C LEU A 6 21.61 -4.94 6.90
N HIS A 7 21.70 -5.17 5.60
CA HIS A 7 21.39 -4.18 4.58
C HIS A 7 20.39 -4.75 3.59
N THR A 8 19.51 -3.90 3.06
CA THR A 8 18.74 -4.20 1.85
C THR A 8 19.60 -3.92 0.60
N VAL A 9 19.10 -4.30 -0.57
CA VAL A 9 19.73 -4.00 -1.87
C VAL A 9 19.92 -2.49 -2.07
N PHE A 10 19.00 -1.66 -1.59
CA PHE A 10 19.09 -0.19 -1.68
C PHE A 10 19.79 0.46 -0.49
N GLY A 11 20.49 -0.34 0.34
CA GLY A 11 21.35 0.19 1.40
C GLY A 11 20.63 0.55 2.71
N TRP A 12 19.34 0.26 2.86
CA TRP A 12 18.67 0.42 4.14
C TRP A 12 19.33 -0.47 5.19
N THR A 13 19.75 0.11 6.30
CA THR A 13 20.54 -0.57 7.32
C THR A 13 19.76 -0.81 8.58
N VAL A 14 19.77 -2.05 9.07
CA VAL A 14 19.27 -2.43 10.40
C VAL A 14 20.44 -2.86 11.27
N ARG A 15 20.53 -2.29 12.47
CA ARG A 15 21.50 -2.69 13.51
C ARG A 15 20.99 -3.92 14.23
N VAL A 16 21.86 -4.91 14.39
CA VAL A 16 21.55 -6.16 15.08
C VAL A 16 22.13 -6.10 16.48
N GLY A 17 21.26 -6.11 17.50
CA GLY A 17 21.65 -6.19 18.89
C GLY A 17 21.98 -7.63 19.34
N PRO A 18 22.58 -7.78 20.54
CA PRO A 18 22.96 -9.10 21.07
C PRO A 18 21.74 -10.02 21.30
N ASP A 19 20.58 -9.45 21.60
CA ASP A 19 19.33 -10.18 21.88
C ASP A 19 18.43 -10.35 20.63
N ALA A 20 18.96 -10.11 19.44
CA ALA A 20 18.18 -10.20 18.21
C ALA A 20 17.73 -11.63 17.94
N ASN A 21 16.43 -11.79 17.61
CA ASN A 21 15.85 -13.08 17.31
C ASN A 21 16.45 -13.68 16.02
N PRO A 22 17.10 -14.87 16.06
CA PRO A 22 17.74 -15.48 14.89
C PRO A 22 16.76 -15.77 13.73
N ARG A 23 15.48 -16.04 14.03
CA ARG A 23 14.46 -16.27 13.01
C ARG A 23 14.18 -14.98 12.23
N SER A 24 14.05 -13.85 12.94
CA SER A 24 13.85 -12.55 12.32
C SER A 24 15.03 -12.17 11.44
N LEU A 25 16.27 -12.43 11.89
CA LEU A 25 17.47 -12.15 11.11
C LEU A 25 17.54 -12.97 9.82
N ARG A 26 17.16 -14.25 9.87
CA ARG A 26 17.09 -15.12 8.69
C ARG A 26 16.02 -14.70 7.69
N ASN A 27 14.90 -14.19 8.20
CA ASN A 27 13.78 -13.75 7.36
C ASN A 27 13.98 -12.33 6.81
N PHE A 28 14.86 -11.54 7.41
CA PHE A 28 15.11 -10.14 7.03
C PHE A 28 15.41 -9.94 5.53
N PRO A 29 16.32 -10.70 4.88
CA PRO A 29 16.61 -10.50 3.47
C PRO A 29 15.37 -10.62 2.58
N CYS A 30 14.51 -11.60 2.85
CA CYS A 30 13.29 -11.81 2.07
C CYS A 30 12.28 -10.68 2.30
N GLN A 31 11.98 -10.36 3.56
CA GLN A 31 10.97 -9.36 3.91
C GLN A 31 11.42 -7.94 3.51
N ALA A 32 12.66 -7.60 3.79
CA ALA A 32 13.16 -6.27 3.54
C ALA A 32 13.35 -5.98 2.04
N ASN A 33 13.88 -6.93 1.27
CA ASN A 33 13.98 -6.77 -0.18
C ASN A 33 12.61 -6.87 -0.87
N GLY A 34 11.66 -7.65 -0.33
CA GLY A 34 10.27 -7.61 -0.76
C GLY A 34 9.64 -6.21 -0.60
N ALA A 35 9.88 -5.55 0.53
CA ALA A 35 9.43 -4.17 0.75
C ALA A 35 10.10 -3.18 -0.21
N GLU A 36 11.39 -3.37 -0.56
CA GLU A 36 12.07 -2.55 -1.56
C GLU A 36 11.48 -2.73 -2.97
N MET A 37 11.16 -3.97 -3.36
CA MET A 37 10.46 -4.25 -4.62
C MET A 37 9.10 -3.55 -4.67
N MET A 38 8.31 -3.66 -3.62
CA MET A 38 6.98 -3.02 -3.56
C MET A 38 7.07 -1.50 -3.64
N ARG A 39 8.02 -0.90 -2.93
CA ARG A 39 8.24 0.55 -2.98
C ARG A 39 8.63 1.01 -4.38
N LEU A 40 9.56 0.32 -5.03
CA LEU A 40 9.96 0.63 -6.40
C LEU A 40 8.82 0.42 -7.40
N ALA A 41 8.05 -0.67 -7.25
CA ALA A 41 6.88 -0.94 -8.07
C ALA A 41 5.81 0.18 -7.97
N CYS A 42 5.55 0.70 -6.76
CA CYS A 42 4.68 1.86 -6.58
C CYS A 42 5.17 3.09 -7.34
N CYS A 43 6.47 3.39 -7.26
CA CYS A 43 7.07 4.52 -7.99
C CYS A 43 6.91 4.33 -9.50
N LEU A 44 7.34 3.19 -10.04
CA LEU A 44 7.28 2.90 -11.47
C LEU A 44 5.85 2.88 -12.02
N ALA A 45 4.91 2.30 -11.28
CA ALA A 45 3.50 2.29 -11.67
C ALA A 45 2.92 3.71 -11.71
N THR A 46 3.21 4.53 -10.69
CA THR A 46 2.74 5.92 -10.61
C THR A 46 3.34 6.77 -11.73
N GLU A 47 4.63 6.64 -12.02
CA GLU A 47 5.31 7.34 -13.12
C GLU A 47 4.74 6.96 -14.49
N ARG A 48 4.18 5.75 -14.63
CA ARG A 48 3.49 5.27 -15.83
C ARG A 48 2.01 5.66 -15.88
N GLY A 49 1.57 6.54 -14.99
CA GLY A 49 0.20 7.05 -14.93
C GLY A 49 -0.83 6.04 -14.38
N VAL A 50 -0.38 5.04 -13.64
CA VAL A 50 -1.27 4.13 -12.90
C VAL A 50 -1.73 4.81 -11.61
N ASN A 51 -3.03 4.84 -11.34
CA ASN A 51 -3.55 5.32 -10.08
C ASN A 51 -3.41 4.23 -9.01
N VAL A 52 -2.28 4.26 -8.28
CA VAL A 52 -2.01 3.36 -7.15
C VAL A 52 -2.73 3.88 -5.92
N VAL A 53 -3.76 3.16 -5.48
CA VAL A 53 -4.59 3.53 -4.32
C VAL A 53 -3.90 3.16 -3.01
N ALA A 54 -3.34 1.95 -2.95
CA ALA A 54 -2.62 1.47 -1.77
C ALA A 54 -1.72 0.26 -2.08
N PRO A 55 -0.57 0.13 -1.43
CA PRO A 55 0.10 -1.14 -1.27
C PRO A 55 -0.61 -1.97 -0.20
N VAL A 56 -0.83 -3.27 -0.47
CA VAL A 56 -1.50 -4.19 0.46
C VAL A 56 -0.66 -5.47 0.53
N HIS A 57 0.16 -5.60 1.57
CA HIS A 57 1.16 -6.68 1.69
C HIS A 57 2.10 -6.72 0.48
N ASP A 58 2.00 -7.76 -0.34
CA ASP A 58 2.78 -8.02 -1.55
C ASP A 58 2.01 -7.70 -2.85
N ALA A 59 0.92 -6.95 -2.74
CA ALA A 59 0.06 -6.53 -3.84
C ALA A 59 -0.11 -5.01 -3.93
N LEU A 60 -0.47 -4.52 -5.12
CA LEU A 60 -0.89 -3.14 -5.36
C LEU A 60 -2.40 -3.10 -5.61
N MET A 61 -3.10 -2.25 -4.87
CA MET A 61 -4.45 -1.87 -5.18
C MET A 61 -4.41 -0.68 -6.13
N ILE A 62 -5.01 -0.85 -7.28
CA ILE A 62 -5.06 0.17 -8.34
C ILE A 62 -6.51 0.41 -8.76
N GLU A 63 -6.80 1.56 -9.31
CA GLU A 63 -8.10 1.85 -9.90
C GLU A 63 -7.95 2.54 -11.26
N GLY A 64 -8.98 2.42 -12.08
CA GLY A 64 -9.04 3.07 -13.38
C GLY A 64 -10.38 2.90 -14.08
N PRO A 65 -10.56 3.55 -15.24
CA PRO A 65 -11.75 3.38 -16.07
C PRO A 65 -11.98 1.92 -16.43
N ALA A 66 -13.25 1.49 -16.45
CA ALA A 66 -13.61 0.10 -16.67
C ALA A 66 -13.21 -0.44 -18.06
N ASP A 67 -13.17 0.43 -19.05
CA ASP A 67 -12.76 0.15 -20.43
C ASP A 67 -11.23 0.09 -20.64
N ALA A 68 -10.45 0.62 -19.69
CA ALA A 68 -9.00 0.64 -19.74
C ALA A 68 -8.33 -0.23 -18.66
N ILE A 69 -9.11 -0.91 -17.83
CA ILE A 69 -8.58 -1.58 -16.64
C ILE A 69 -7.57 -2.70 -16.95
N GLU A 70 -7.77 -3.45 -18.01
CA GLU A 70 -6.87 -4.52 -18.42
C GLU A 70 -5.49 -3.96 -18.84
N ASP A 71 -5.46 -2.85 -19.57
CA ASP A 71 -4.21 -2.17 -19.95
C ASP A 71 -3.49 -1.60 -18.71
N ILE A 72 -4.25 -1.03 -17.77
CA ILE A 72 -3.71 -0.52 -16.50
C ILE A 72 -3.12 -1.67 -15.68
N VAL A 73 -3.79 -2.82 -15.61
CA VAL A 73 -3.28 -4.03 -14.96
C VAL A 73 -1.98 -4.50 -15.61
N ALA A 74 -1.93 -4.58 -16.94
CA ALA A 74 -0.73 -5.01 -17.65
C ALA A 74 0.47 -4.07 -17.39
N ARG A 75 0.26 -2.75 -17.41
CA ARG A 75 1.29 -1.77 -17.05
C ARG A 75 1.76 -1.90 -15.59
N THR A 76 0.85 -2.21 -14.69
CA THR A 76 1.17 -2.44 -13.27
C THR A 76 2.00 -3.70 -13.08
N GLN A 77 1.60 -4.80 -13.72
CA GLN A 77 2.34 -6.07 -13.68
C GLN A 77 3.75 -5.91 -14.27
N GLU A 78 3.90 -5.14 -15.34
CA GLU A 78 5.21 -4.83 -15.91
C GLU A 78 6.07 -4.00 -14.93
N ALA A 79 5.50 -3.00 -14.25
CA ALA A 79 6.19 -2.23 -13.23
C ALA A 79 6.65 -3.10 -12.04
N MET A 80 5.80 -4.03 -11.58
CA MET A 80 6.15 -4.99 -10.53
C MET A 80 7.25 -5.95 -10.96
N ALA A 81 7.19 -6.46 -12.19
CA ALA A 81 8.21 -7.35 -12.74
C ALA A 81 9.55 -6.64 -12.92
N GLU A 82 9.56 -5.39 -13.36
CA GLU A 82 10.76 -4.56 -13.47
C GLU A 82 11.36 -4.27 -12.09
N ALA A 83 10.54 -3.88 -11.12
CA ALA A 83 10.99 -3.66 -9.75
C ALA A 83 11.65 -4.91 -9.15
N SER A 84 11.08 -6.09 -9.40
CA SER A 84 11.71 -7.35 -8.98
C SER A 84 13.03 -7.60 -9.68
N ALA A 85 13.14 -7.33 -10.98
CA ALA A 85 14.38 -7.51 -11.72
C ALA A 85 15.50 -6.62 -11.17
N VAL A 86 15.21 -5.39 -10.76
CA VAL A 86 16.19 -4.49 -10.14
C VAL A 86 16.70 -5.03 -8.81
N VAL A 87 15.82 -5.57 -7.97
CA VAL A 87 16.18 -6.06 -6.63
C VAL A 87 16.80 -7.47 -6.66
N LEU A 88 16.41 -8.29 -7.64
CA LEU A 88 16.81 -9.71 -7.75
C LEU A 88 17.79 -9.96 -8.91
N ASP A 89 18.60 -8.98 -9.25
CA ASP A 89 19.66 -9.09 -10.26
C ASP A 89 19.18 -9.69 -11.60
N GLY A 90 18.08 -9.12 -12.12
CA GLY A 90 17.48 -9.51 -13.39
C GLY A 90 16.33 -10.51 -13.31
N PHE A 91 16.08 -11.13 -12.16
CA PHE A 91 14.98 -12.08 -12.03
C PHE A 91 13.63 -11.37 -11.95
N ARG A 92 12.75 -11.66 -12.91
CA ARG A 92 11.41 -11.05 -13.01
C ARG A 92 10.36 -11.95 -12.37
N LEU A 93 9.75 -11.48 -11.31
CA LEU A 93 8.59 -12.14 -10.69
C LEU A 93 7.33 -11.90 -11.52
N ARG A 94 6.48 -12.91 -11.58
CA ARG A 94 5.13 -12.80 -12.13
C ARG A 94 4.16 -12.42 -11.03
N SER A 95 3.13 -11.66 -11.38
CA SER A 95 2.03 -11.29 -10.50
C SER A 95 0.70 -11.63 -11.15
N ASP A 96 -0.25 -12.05 -10.33
CA ASP A 96 -1.63 -12.26 -10.75
C ASP A 96 -2.47 -11.01 -10.47
N ALA A 97 -3.60 -10.87 -11.14
CA ALA A 97 -4.51 -9.77 -10.94
C ALA A 97 -5.94 -10.27 -10.70
N SER A 98 -6.65 -9.59 -9.81
CA SER A 98 -8.08 -9.77 -9.60
C SER A 98 -8.77 -8.46 -9.91
N ILE A 99 -9.66 -8.46 -10.91
CA ILE A 99 -10.40 -7.28 -11.34
C ILE A 99 -11.81 -7.34 -10.76
N VAL A 100 -12.20 -6.27 -10.05
CA VAL A 100 -13.55 -6.09 -9.54
C VAL A 100 -14.17 -4.88 -10.21
N ARG A 101 -15.30 -5.06 -10.89
CA ARG A 101 -15.99 -3.98 -11.61
C ARG A 101 -17.22 -3.51 -10.84
N TRP A 102 -17.41 -2.22 -10.76
CA TRP A 102 -18.66 -1.68 -10.23
C TRP A 102 -19.88 -2.24 -11.00
N PRO A 103 -20.98 -2.65 -10.32
CA PRO A 103 -21.28 -2.44 -8.88
C PRO A 103 -20.77 -3.53 -7.94
N ASP A 104 -20.02 -4.50 -8.43
CA ASP A 104 -19.49 -5.59 -7.61
C ASP A 104 -18.52 -5.05 -6.55
N ARG A 105 -18.32 -5.85 -5.51
CA ARG A 105 -17.38 -5.56 -4.42
C ARG A 105 -16.41 -6.71 -4.26
N TYR A 106 -15.17 -6.37 -3.94
CA TYR A 106 -14.21 -7.39 -3.56
C TYR A 106 -14.71 -8.16 -2.33
N MET A 107 -14.66 -9.48 -2.40
CA MET A 107 -15.01 -10.36 -1.29
C MET A 107 -14.02 -11.54 -1.25
N ASP A 108 -13.24 -11.63 -0.18
CA ASP A 108 -12.48 -12.85 0.11
C ASP A 108 -13.45 -13.92 0.65
N GLY A 109 -13.54 -15.05 -0.05
CA GLY A 109 -14.42 -16.15 0.36
C GLY A 109 -14.16 -16.65 1.77
N ARG A 110 -12.93 -16.57 2.26
CA ARG A 110 -12.55 -16.95 3.63
C ARG A 110 -13.11 -16.01 4.70
N GLY A 111 -13.34 -14.76 4.34
CA GLY A 111 -13.88 -13.74 5.24
C GLY A 111 -15.40 -13.58 5.18
N ARG A 112 -16.08 -14.27 4.26
CA ARG A 112 -17.51 -14.07 3.99
C ARG A 112 -18.38 -14.28 5.22
N GLU A 113 -18.25 -15.42 5.88
CA GLU A 113 -19.05 -15.77 7.07
C GLU A 113 -18.85 -14.74 8.20
N PHE A 114 -17.62 -14.35 8.45
CA PHE A 114 -17.31 -13.32 9.44
C PHE A 114 -17.95 -11.98 9.07
N TRP A 115 -17.88 -11.58 7.80
CA TRP A 115 -18.47 -10.33 7.33
C TRP A 115 -20.00 -10.32 7.42
N GLU A 116 -20.64 -11.43 7.06
CA GLU A 116 -22.10 -11.61 7.20
C GLU A 116 -22.53 -11.46 8.67
N ARG A 117 -21.78 -12.04 9.60
CA ARG A 117 -22.02 -11.89 11.02
C ARG A 117 -21.87 -10.43 11.51
N VAL A 118 -20.82 -9.74 11.06
CA VAL A 118 -20.61 -8.32 11.37
C VAL A 118 -21.77 -7.48 10.81
N ALA A 119 -22.17 -7.72 9.57
CA ALA A 119 -23.25 -6.99 8.93
C ALA A 119 -24.60 -7.20 9.66
N ALA A 120 -24.89 -8.43 10.08
CA ALA A 120 -26.08 -8.74 10.89
C ALA A 120 -26.06 -7.99 12.22
N LEU A 121 -24.94 -7.99 12.94
CA LEU A 121 -24.83 -7.25 14.21
C LEU A 121 -24.97 -5.73 14.03
N LEU A 122 -24.50 -5.18 12.92
CA LEU A 122 -24.63 -3.76 12.61
C LEU A 122 -26.06 -3.38 12.24
N SER A 123 -26.84 -4.29 11.66
CA SER A 123 -28.26 -4.03 11.36
C SER A 123 -29.13 -3.90 12.61
N ASP A 124 -28.72 -4.54 13.70
CA ASP A 124 -29.40 -4.50 14.99
C ASP A 124 -29.02 -3.26 15.83
N VAL A 125 -27.98 -2.53 15.42
CA VAL A 125 -27.60 -1.28 16.09
C VAL A 125 -28.58 -0.16 15.66
N PRO A 126 -29.30 0.48 16.59
CA PRO A 126 -30.14 1.63 16.27
C PRO A 126 -29.29 2.66 15.51
N LYS A 127 -29.77 3.11 14.35
CA LYS A 127 -29.10 4.19 13.60
C LYS A 127 -29.06 5.42 14.51
N ALA A 128 -27.93 5.60 15.20
CA ALA A 128 -27.71 6.84 15.93
C ALA A 128 -27.85 7.97 14.91
N GLU A 129 -28.78 8.91 15.16
CA GLU A 129 -28.94 10.10 14.33
C GLU A 129 -27.53 10.65 14.03
N SER A 130 -27.23 10.88 12.77
CA SER A 130 -25.89 11.09 12.26
C SER A 130 -25.28 12.42 12.74
N ASN A 131 -24.91 12.50 14.01
CA ASN A 131 -24.06 13.56 14.56
C ASN A 131 -22.65 13.58 13.91
N VAL A 132 -22.27 12.51 13.20
CA VAL A 132 -21.01 12.41 12.46
C VAL A 132 -20.98 13.39 11.28
N VAL A 133 -22.09 13.61 10.57
CA VAL A 133 -22.15 14.57 9.46
C VAL A 133 -22.04 16.00 9.98
N ARG A 134 -22.72 16.32 11.09
CA ARG A 134 -22.62 17.63 11.76
C ARG A 134 -21.21 17.94 12.21
N ASN A 135 -20.49 16.97 12.76
CA ASN A 135 -19.10 17.13 13.20
C ASN A 135 -18.12 17.31 12.02
N ARG A 136 -18.35 16.66 10.88
CA ARG A 136 -17.49 16.87 9.68
C ARG A 136 -17.66 18.27 9.11
N THR A 137 -18.88 18.78 9.02
CA THR A 137 -19.15 20.14 8.51
C THR A 137 -18.58 21.20 9.45
N GLN A 138 -18.76 21.05 10.76
CA GLN A 138 -18.17 21.96 11.76
C GLN A 138 -16.64 21.90 11.77
N ARG A 139 -16.04 20.71 11.60
CA ARG A 139 -14.58 20.55 11.53
C ARG A 139 -14.00 21.18 10.25
N ARG A 140 -14.71 21.07 9.13
CA ARG A 140 -14.34 21.71 7.87
C ARG A 140 -14.42 23.24 7.96
N GLN A 141 -15.49 23.78 8.52
CA GLN A 141 -15.65 25.22 8.78
C GLN A 141 -14.61 25.75 9.74
N ARG A 142 -14.21 24.98 10.77
CA ARG A 142 -13.15 25.35 11.70
C ARG A 142 -11.76 25.35 11.05
N ILE A 143 -11.50 24.43 10.11
CA ILE A 143 -10.23 24.40 9.35
C ILE A 143 -10.19 25.57 8.36
N GLU A 144 -11.29 25.91 7.72
CA GLU A 144 -11.40 27.06 6.82
C GLU A 144 -11.28 28.41 7.58
N SER A 145 -11.74 28.47 8.83
CA SER A 145 -11.61 29.67 9.68
C SER A 145 -10.22 29.88 10.29
N LEU A 146 -9.35 28.85 10.30
CA LEU A 146 -7.98 28.92 10.84
C LEU A 146 -6.96 29.52 9.87
N GLY A 147 -7.37 29.91 8.67
CA GLY A 147 -6.49 30.49 7.65
C GLY A 147 -5.48 29.48 7.09
N ARG A 148 -5.04 29.73 5.88
CA ARG A 148 -4.00 28.92 5.22
C ARG A 148 -2.72 28.96 6.05
N ILE A 149 -2.32 27.83 6.61
CA ILE A 149 -0.97 27.67 7.17
C ILE A 149 -0.01 27.76 5.99
N ASN A 150 0.76 28.82 5.94
CA ASN A 150 1.80 29.01 4.93
C ASN A 150 2.94 28.01 5.28
N VAL A 151 2.98 26.89 4.60
CA VAL A 151 4.09 25.93 4.72
C VAL A 151 5.25 26.49 3.91
N PRO A 152 6.43 26.77 4.52
CA PRO A 152 7.59 27.23 3.76
C PRO A 152 7.96 26.17 2.72
N SER A 153 8.12 26.60 1.46
CA SER A 153 8.66 25.73 0.41
C SER A 153 10.11 25.40 0.73
N TYR A 154 10.40 24.15 1.09
CA TYR A 154 11.76 23.66 1.16
C TYR A 154 12.32 23.55 -0.27
N GLN A 155 13.26 24.43 -0.60
CA GLN A 155 14.09 24.27 -1.80
C GLN A 155 15.19 23.26 -1.44
N TRP A 156 15.22 22.13 -2.15
CA TRP A 156 16.37 21.23 -2.12
C TRP A 156 17.44 21.83 -3.04
N GLU A 157 18.50 22.37 -2.46
CA GLU A 157 19.72 22.69 -3.23
C GLU A 157 20.39 21.37 -3.65
N LYS A 158 20.82 21.35 -4.95
CA LYS A 158 21.44 20.21 -5.62
C LYS A 158 22.86 19.98 -5.12
#